data_3a6b3da71c3414823bb9ab175f4ca942
#
_entry.id   3a6b3da71c3414823bb9ab175f4ca942
#
_cell.length_a   1.000
_cell.length_b   1.000
_cell.length_c   1.000
_cell.angle_alpha   90.00
_cell.angle_beta   90.00
_cell.angle_gamma   90.00
#
_symmetry.space_group_name_H-M   'P 1'
#
loop_
_entity.id
_entity.type
_entity.pdbx_description
1 polymer ?
#
loop_
_entity_poly.entity_id
_entity_poly.type
_entity_poly.pdbx_seq_one_letter_code
_entity_poly.pdbx_strand_id
1 'polypeptide(L)'
;MKKGNAKAVRYNKWGYIFLIPFIVVYIIFQLIPLISTIYNSFFENYMSGLTQVGPNFVGFENYKQLFTGGDVWVYLKNTLVLWIMCFIPQIFLSLLLGAWFSDVRMNLKGSRFFKTVIYLPNLIMASAFSMLFFTLFSDGGPINSLLMQIGFISEPYKFLSHAGSARGLIALMNCLMWFGNTTILLMAGMMGIDTSLFEAAEVDGATSTQVFFKITLPLLRPILVYVVITSLIGGVQLFDVPQILTNGTGNPMRSTMTLIMYLNKPLYSKNYGMAGALSVVLFIFTAILSLIVFKISGNDEKKG
;
A
#
# COMPACT_ATOMS: atom_id res chain seq x y z
N MET A 1 -2.98 -63.08 -11.86
CA MET A 1 -2.22 -61.86 -11.62
C MET A 1 -2.80 -61.12 -10.40
N LYS A 2 -2.15 -61.13 -9.26
CA LYS A 2 -2.55 -60.41 -8.04
C LYS A 2 -2.24 -58.90 -8.23
N LYS A 3 -3.28 -58.05 -8.28
CA LYS A 3 -3.16 -56.59 -8.21
C LYS A 3 -2.57 -56.25 -6.83
N GLY A 4 -1.30 -55.85 -6.79
CA GLY A 4 -0.68 -55.32 -5.61
C GLY A 4 -1.36 -54.00 -5.22
N ASN A 5 -2.02 -53.97 -4.06
CA ASN A 5 -2.51 -52.74 -3.43
C ASN A 5 -1.29 -51.87 -3.08
N ALA A 6 -0.96 -50.90 -3.93
CA ALA A 6 -0.03 -49.85 -3.57
C ALA A 6 -0.65 -49.08 -2.39
N LYS A 7 -0.13 -49.27 -1.17
CA LYS A 7 -0.49 -48.49 0.01
C LYS A 7 -0.18 -47.02 -0.31
N ALA A 8 -1.21 -46.20 -0.50
CA ALA A 8 -1.04 -44.76 -0.61
C ALA A 8 -0.31 -44.25 0.63
N VAL A 9 0.90 -43.72 0.43
CA VAL A 9 1.69 -43.16 1.52
C VAL A 9 0.95 -41.92 2.03
N ARG A 10 0.46 -41.98 3.28
CA ARG A 10 -0.23 -40.84 3.90
C ARG A 10 0.81 -39.83 4.38
N TYR A 11 1.12 -38.84 3.57
CA TYR A 11 2.05 -37.75 3.89
C TYR A 11 1.50 -36.72 4.87
N ASN A 12 0.22 -36.81 5.26
CA ASN A 12 -0.43 -35.79 6.10
C ASN A 12 0.32 -35.48 7.40
N LYS A 13 0.89 -36.51 8.07
CA LYS A 13 1.67 -36.30 9.31
C LYS A 13 2.91 -35.44 9.08
N TRP A 14 3.62 -35.70 8.02
CA TRP A 14 4.84 -34.94 7.67
C TRP A 14 4.50 -33.50 7.27
N GLY A 15 3.39 -33.27 6.55
CA GLY A 15 2.89 -31.93 6.25
C GLY A 15 2.65 -31.12 7.52
N TYR A 16 1.98 -31.67 8.53
CA TYR A 16 1.80 -30.98 9.81
C TYR A 16 3.12 -30.71 10.54
N ILE A 17 4.03 -31.70 10.57
CA ILE A 17 5.34 -31.52 11.22
C ILE A 17 6.13 -30.37 10.59
N PHE A 18 6.15 -30.26 9.24
CA PHE A 18 6.82 -29.17 8.55
C PHE A 18 6.15 -27.80 8.75
N LEU A 19 4.84 -27.75 9.03
CA LEU A 19 4.14 -26.52 9.34
C LEU A 19 4.34 -26.03 10.79
N ILE A 20 4.69 -26.93 11.73
CA ILE A 20 4.85 -26.56 13.15
C ILE A 20 5.76 -25.35 13.37
N PRO A 21 7.00 -25.29 12.83
CA PRO A 21 7.89 -24.15 13.05
C PRO A 21 7.25 -22.82 12.62
N PHE A 22 6.61 -22.82 11.45
CA PHE A 22 5.89 -21.64 10.95
C PHE A 22 4.74 -21.25 11.88
N ILE A 23 3.90 -22.22 12.27
CA ILE A 23 2.72 -21.98 13.14
C ILE A 23 3.18 -21.44 14.50
N VAL A 24 4.22 -22.00 15.09
CA VAL A 24 4.75 -21.54 16.39
C VAL A 24 5.22 -20.10 16.31
N VAL A 25 6.04 -19.76 15.30
CA VAL A 25 6.51 -18.39 15.08
C VAL A 25 5.33 -17.44 14.83
N TYR A 26 4.36 -17.84 14.01
CA TYR A 26 3.16 -17.07 13.73
C TYR A 26 2.33 -16.79 14.99
N ILE A 27 2.11 -17.81 15.83
CA ILE A 27 1.36 -17.64 17.09
C ILE A 27 2.09 -16.67 18.02
N ILE A 28 3.40 -16.84 18.21
CA ILE A 28 4.17 -16.01 19.16
C ILE A 28 4.27 -14.56 18.70
N PHE A 29 4.55 -14.31 17.42
CA PHE A 29 4.88 -12.97 16.94
C PHE A 29 3.73 -12.24 16.24
N GLN A 30 2.65 -12.94 15.87
CA GLN A 30 1.50 -12.34 15.21
C GLN A 30 0.22 -12.48 16.04
N LEU A 31 -0.15 -13.72 16.41
CA LEU A 31 -1.45 -13.97 17.04
C LEU A 31 -1.50 -13.44 18.47
N ILE A 32 -0.48 -13.69 19.30
CA ILE A 32 -0.43 -13.19 20.68
C ILE A 32 -0.45 -11.65 20.73
N PRO A 33 0.40 -10.90 19.98
CA PRO A 33 0.33 -9.44 19.95
C PRO A 33 -1.02 -8.91 19.44
N LEU A 34 -1.63 -9.55 18.43
CA LEU A 34 -2.94 -9.18 17.93
C LEU A 34 -4.02 -9.30 19.02
N ILE A 35 -4.08 -10.46 19.70
CA ILE A 35 -5.02 -10.69 20.80
C ILE A 35 -4.76 -9.67 21.93
N SER A 36 -3.52 -9.43 22.29
CA SER A 36 -3.13 -8.44 23.29
C SER A 36 -3.59 -7.03 22.92
N THR A 37 -3.45 -6.63 21.65
CA THR A 37 -3.92 -5.34 21.15
C THR A 37 -5.44 -5.21 21.28
N ILE A 38 -6.18 -6.25 20.87
CA ILE A 38 -7.64 -6.28 20.99
C ILE A 38 -8.04 -6.24 22.47
N TYR A 39 -7.38 -7.03 23.34
CA TYR A 39 -7.65 -7.02 24.77
C TYR A 39 -7.41 -5.64 25.37
N ASN A 40 -6.24 -5.03 25.17
CA ASN A 40 -5.91 -3.71 25.69
C ASN A 40 -6.86 -2.60 25.20
N SER A 41 -7.50 -2.75 24.05
CA SER A 41 -8.44 -1.76 23.54
C SER A 41 -9.67 -1.52 24.42
N PHE A 42 -10.01 -2.49 25.26
CA PHE A 42 -11.14 -2.42 26.21
C PHE A 42 -10.71 -1.93 27.61
N PHE A 43 -9.42 -1.62 27.78
CA PHE A 43 -8.89 -1.20 29.06
C PHE A 43 -8.37 0.23 29.00
N GLU A 44 -8.55 0.98 30.10
CA GLU A 44 -7.80 2.18 30.39
C GLU A 44 -6.41 1.77 30.85
N ASN A 45 -5.40 2.07 30.06
CA ASN A 45 -4.01 1.74 30.36
C ASN A 45 -3.10 2.78 29.73
N TYR A 46 -2.62 3.71 30.56
CA TYR A 46 -1.73 4.78 30.10
C TYR A 46 -0.74 5.24 31.20
N MET A 47 0.29 5.94 30.80
CA MET A 47 1.24 6.56 31.71
C MET A 47 0.84 8.02 31.98
N SER A 48 0.69 8.37 33.25
CA SER A 48 0.53 9.76 33.72
C SER A 48 1.82 10.19 34.45
N GLY A 49 2.70 10.86 33.75
CA GLY A 49 4.05 11.12 34.22
C GLY A 49 4.84 9.83 34.43
N LEU A 50 5.22 9.52 35.65
CA LEU A 50 5.94 8.29 36.03
C LEU A 50 5.04 7.19 36.57
N THR A 51 3.74 7.45 36.75
CA THR A 51 2.79 6.49 37.30
C THR A 51 1.96 5.84 36.16
N GLN A 52 1.79 4.55 36.24
CA GLN A 52 0.88 3.82 35.35
C GLN A 52 -0.54 3.85 35.90
N VAL A 53 -1.50 4.26 35.09
CA VAL A 53 -2.93 4.17 35.38
C VAL A 53 -3.47 2.94 34.65
N GLY A 54 -4.10 2.03 35.41
CA GLY A 54 -4.63 0.78 34.88
C GLY A 54 -3.64 -0.40 34.89
N PRO A 55 -4.01 -1.54 34.26
CA PRO A 55 -5.17 -1.69 33.36
C PRO A 55 -6.52 -1.76 34.10
N ASN A 56 -7.44 -0.83 33.80
CA ASN A 56 -8.82 -0.83 34.31
C ASN A 56 -9.77 -1.14 33.15
N PHE A 57 -10.72 -2.05 33.35
CA PHE A 57 -11.70 -2.38 32.30
C PHE A 57 -12.69 -1.23 32.11
N VAL A 58 -12.74 -0.65 30.92
CA VAL A 58 -13.61 0.48 30.56
C VAL A 58 -14.56 0.15 29.39
N GLY A 59 -14.56 -1.10 28.92
CA GLY A 59 -15.40 -1.54 27.82
C GLY A 59 -15.16 -0.75 26.52
N PHE A 60 -16.18 -0.13 25.97
CA PHE A 60 -16.12 0.60 24.70
C PHE A 60 -15.79 2.11 24.85
N GLU A 61 -15.41 2.59 26.02
CA GLU A 61 -15.18 4.03 26.24
C GLU A 61 -14.03 4.59 25.37
N ASN A 62 -12.94 3.82 25.16
CA ASN A 62 -11.86 4.21 24.24
C ASN A 62 -12.39 4.42 22.82
N TYR A 63 -13.26 3.55 22.34
CA TYR A 63 -13.87 3.68 21.00
C TYR A 63 -14.80 4.90 20.92
N LYS A 64 -15.61 5.12 21.96
CA LYS A 64 -16.48 6.29 22.04
C LYS A 64 -15.68 7.58 21.97
N GLN A 65 -14.60 7.71 22.72
CA GLN A 65 -13.71 8.87 22.70
C GLN A 65 -13.09 9.07 21.30
N LEU A 66 -12.65 7.99 20.63
CA LEU A 66 -12.11 8.06 19.28
C LEU A 66 -13.12 8.63 18.27
N PHE A 67 -14.36 8.17 18.30
CA PHE A 67 -15.36 8.60 17.33
C PHE A 67 -16.01 9.95 17.65
N THR A 68 -16.11 10.32 18.94
CA THR A 68 -16.64 11.63 19.36
C THR A 68 -15.63 12.75 19.18
N GLY A 69 -14.32 12.46 19.25
CA GLY A 69 -13.26 13.45 19.02
C GLY A 69 -13.16 13.98 17.58
N GLY A 70 -13.79 13.31 16.62
CA GLY A 70 -13.85 13.74 15.21
C GLY A 70 -12.56 13.56 14.40
N ASP A 71 -11.41 13.44 15.04
CA ASP A 71 -10.09 13.39 14.43
C ASP A 71 -9.90 12.14 13.54
N VAL A 72 -10.44 10.99 13.94
CA VAL A 72 -10.34 9.72 13.20
C VAL A 72 -10.89 9.85 11.78
N TRP A 73 -12.05 10.49 11.62
CA TRP A 73 -12.68 10.69 10.31
C TRP A 73 -11.86 11.59 9.39
N VAL A 74 -11.24 12.64 9.96
CA VAL A 74 -10.38 13.56 9.20
C VAL A 74 -9.14 12.80 8.71
N TYR A 75 -8.48 12.03 9.57
CA TYR A 75 -7.25 11.31 9.20
C TYR A 75 -7.52 10.12 8.31
N LEU A 76 -8.66 9.46 8.47
CA LEU A 76 -9.12 8.44 7.52
C LEU A 76 -9.31 9.03 6.11
N LYS A 77 -10.03 10.16 6.01
CA LYS A 77 -10.20 10.86 4.74
C LYS A 77 -8.86 11.25 4.13
N ASN A 78 -7.93 11.80 4.93
CA ASN A 78 -6.60 12.15 4.45
C ASN A 78 -5.85 10.93 3.91
N THR A 79 -5.89 9.81 4.63
CA THR A 79 -5.25 8.55 4.22
C THR A 79 -5.78 8.05 2.89
N LEU A 80 -7.11 8.03 2.72
CA LEU A 80 -7.74 7.63 1.46
C LEU A 80 -7.42 8.59 0.31
N VAL A 81 -7.44 9.90 0.56
CA VAL A 81 -7.07 10.91 -0.45
C VAL A 81 -5.62 10.72 -0.89
N LEU A 82 -4.69 10.57 0.04
CA LEU A 82 -3.27 10.33 -0.28
C LEU A 82 -3.08 9.02 -1.04
N TRP A 83 -3.76 7.95 -0.63
CA TRP A 83 -3.70 6.67 -1.34
C TRP A 83 -4.22 6.79 -2.78
N ILE A 84 -5.38 7.43 -3.01
CA ILE A 84 -5.94 7.62 -4.35
C ILE A 84 -5.01 8.47 -5.21
N MET A 85 -4.49 9.57 -4.69
CA MET A 85 -3.55 10.45 -5.41
C MET A 85 -2.26 9.73 -5.81
N CYS A 86 -1.81 8.78 -5.01
CA CYS A 86 -0.65 7.95 -5.32
C CYS A 86 -1.02 6.82 -6.30
N PHE A 87 -2.10 6.07 -6.03
CA PHE A 87 -2.43 4.82 -6.71
C PHE A 87 -2.86 5.03 -8.17
N ILE A 88 -3.63 6.09 -8.46
CA ILE A 88 -4.12 6.34 -9.83
C ILE A 88 -2.95 6.52 -10.82
N PRO A 89 -1.98 7.44 -10.61
CA PRO A 89 -0.85 7.55 -11.52
C PRO A 89 0.05 6.31 -11.50
N GLN A 90 0.22 5.68 -10.34
CA GLN A 90 1.01 4.46 -10.20
C GLN A 90 0.46 3.32 -11.08
N ILE A 91 -0.83 3.00 -10.98
CA ILE A 91 -1.44 1.90 -11.74
C ILE A 91 -1.46 2.20 -13.25
N PHE A 92 -1.71 3.46 -13.63
CA PHE A 92 -1.68 3.88 -15.02
C PHE A 92 -0.30 3.69 -15.64
N LEU A 93 0.76 4.21 -14.99
CA LEU A 93 2.14 4.04 -15.45
C LEU A 93 2.55 2.57 -15.48
N SER A 94 2.16 1.81 -14.46
CA SER A 94 2.49 0.39 -14.36
C SER A 94 1.82 -0.46 -15.44
N LEU A 95 0.57 -0.18 -15.77
CA LEU A 95 -0.12 -0.86 -16.88
C LEU A 95 0.50 -0.52 -18.23
N LEU A 96 0.81 0.76 -18.46
CA LEU A 96 1.43 1.22 -19.70
C LEU A 96 2.80 0.56 -19.90
N LEU A 97 3.67 0.65 -18.90
CA LEU A 97 5.02 0.07 -18.96
C LEU A 97 4.98 -1.46 -18.97
N GLY A 98 4.07 -2.08 -18.20
CA GLY A 98 3.84 -3.51 -18.20
C GLY A 98 3.47 -4.02 -19.58
N ALA A 99 2.54 -3.36 -20.28
CA ALA A 99 2.14 -3.70 -21.65
C ALA A 99 3.30 -3.55 -22.63
N TRP A 100 4.08 -2.45 -22.55
CA TRP A 100 5.23 -2.26 -23.44
C TRP A 100 6.34 -3.29 -23.22
N PHE A 101 6.65 -3.62 -21.96
CA PHE A 101 7.71 -4.57 -21.66
C PHE A 101 7.32 -6.04 -21.81
N SER A 102 6.01 -6.36 -21.89
CA SER A 102 5.51 -7.71 -22.14
C SER A 102 5.29 -8.00 -23.63
N ASP A 103 5.18 -6.98 -24.47
CA ASP A 103 4.96 -7.18 -25.91
C ASP A 103 6.25 -7.66 -26.60
N VAL A 104 6.27 -8.94 -26.94
CA VAL A 104 7.41 -9.60 -27.61
C VAL A 104 7.69 -8.97 -28.99
N ARG A 105 6.67 -8.43 -29.67
CA ARG A 105 6.79 -7.84 -31.01
C ARG A 105 7.57 -6.54 -30.99
N MET A 106 7.52 -5.77 -29.89
CA MET A 106 8.22 -4.50 -29.79
C MET A 106 9.73 -4.64 -29.65
N ASN A 107 10.24 -5.83 -29.34
CA ASN A 107 11.69 -6.16 -29.19
C ASN A 107 12.53 -5.00 -28.64
N LEU A 108 12.10 -4.46 -27.49
CA LEU A 108 12.72 -3.27 -26.88
C LEU A 108 14.17 -3.53 -26.50
N LYS A 109 15.10 -2.91 -27.27
CA LYS A 109 16.53 -2.96 -26.96
C LYS A 109 16.78 -2.36 -25.57
N GLY A 110 17.53 -3.08 -24.71
CA GLY A 110 17.81 -2.62 -23.36
C GLY A 110 16.68 -2.84 -22.35
N SER A 111 15.64 -3.61 -22.68
CA SER A 111 14.49 -3.92 -21.78
C SER A 111 14.93 -4.32 -20.36
N ARG A 112 15.99 -5.13 -20.23
CA ARG A 112 16.54 -5.55 -18.91
C ARG A 112 17.04 -4.35 -18.10
N PHE A 113 17.77 -3.42 -18.73
CA PHE A 113 18.27 -2.21 -18.08
C PHE A 113 17.11 -1.35 -17.59
N PHE A 114 16.12 -1.06 -18.44
CA PHE A 114 14.97 -0.25 -18.05
C PHE A 114 14.15 -0.89 -16.94
N LYS A 115 13.93 -2.20 -16.96
CA LYS A 115 13.26 -2.95 -15.87
C LYS A 115 13.99 -2.81 -14.54
N THR A 116 15.33 -2.82 -14.57
CA THR A 116 16.13 -2.59 -13.37
C THR A 116 16.00 -1.15 -12.87
N VAL A 117 16.10 -0.17 -13.76
CA VAL A 117 16.03 1.26 -13.42
C VAL A 117 14.68 1.63 -12.81
N ILE A 118 13.55 1.15 -13.37
CA ILE A 118 12.22 1.46 -12.81
C ILE A 118 11.95 0.79 -11.46
N TYR A 119 12.66 -0.31 -11.17
CA TYR A 119 12.56 -1.00 -9.89
C TYR A 119 13.47 -0.40 -8.80
N LEU A 120 14.50 0.33 -9.20
CA LEU A 120 15.52 0.87 -8.29
C LEU A 120 14.93 1.74 -7.14
N PRO A 121 13.95 2.65 -7.39
CA PRO A 121 13.37 3.44 -6.31
C PRO A 121 12.74 2.62 -5.19
N ASN A 122 12.22 1.43 -5.50
CA ASN A 122 11.63 0.51 -4.51
C ASN A 122 12.67 -0.07 -3.53
N LEU A 123 13.94 -0.10 -3.92
CA LEU A 123 15.04 -0.59 -3.08
C LEU A 123 15.59 0.49 -2.12
N ILE A 124 15.24 1.75 -2.35
CA ILE A 124 15.68 2.85 -1.50
C ILE A 124 14.78 2.90 -0.25
N MET A 125 15.40 3.01 0.92
CA MET A 125 14.65 3.17 2.17
C MET A 125 13.75 4.41 2.09
N ALA A 126 12.49 4.28 2.50
CA ALA A 126 11.52 5.37 2.48
C ALA A 126 12.00 6.61 3.24
N SER A 127 12.74 6.42 4.34
CA SER A 127 13.33 7.53 5.11
C SER A 127 14.38 8.31 4.33
N ALA A 128 15.32 7.62 3.67
CA ALA A 128 16.35 8.28 2.85
C ALA A 128 15.73 9.00 1.65
N PHE A 129 14.76 8.37 0.99
CA PHE A 129 14.03 8.95 -0.13
C PHE A 129 13.26 10.21 0.30
N SER A 130 12.60 10.15 1.46
CA SER A 130 11.85 11.29 2.02
C SER A 130 12.77 12.46 2.38
N MET A 131 13.93 12.18 2.98
CA MET A 131 14.90 13.22 3.31
C MET A 131 15.47 13.90 2.07
N LEU A 132 15.75 13.11 1.01
CA LEU A 132 16.16 13.64 -0.28
C LEU A 132 15.12 14.63 -0.84
N PHE A 133 13.85 14.22 -0.90
CA PHE A 133 12.75 15.06 -1.39
C PHE A 133 12.52 16.28 -0.49
N PHE A 134 12.61 16.11 0.82
CA PHE A 134 12.53 17.24 1.75
C PHE A 134 13.59 18.30 1.43
N THR A 135 14.83 17.88 1.18
CA THR A 135 15.93 18.79 0.83
C THR A 135 15.71 19.43 -0.54
N LEU A 136 15.30 18.63 -1.54
CA LEU A 136 15.08 19.12 -2.90
C LEU A 136 13.97 20.18 -2.99
N PHE A 137 12.88 19.99 -2.25
CA PHE A 137 11.67 20.82 -2.28
C PHE A 137 11.56 21.79 -1.09
N SER A 138 12.64 21.97 -0.30
CA SER A 138 12.71 23.00 0.72
C SER A 138 12.71 24.41 0.10
N ASP A 139 12.41 25.44 0.89
CA ASP A 139 12.33 26.82 0.39
C ASP A 139 13.63 27.30 -0.29
N GLY A 140 14.80 26.93 0.26
CA GLY A 140 16.12 27.18 -0.33
C GLY A 140 16.66 26.00 -1.16
N GLY A 141 15.83 25.05 -1.52
CA GLY A 141 16.24 23.82 -2.19
C GLY A 141 16.56 23.98 -3.68
N PRO A 142 17.24 22.98 -4.27
CA PRO A 142 17.65 23.01 -5.68
C PRO A 142 16.49 23.18 -6.66
N ILE A 143 15.30 22.64 -6.36
CA ILE A 143 14.11 22.76 -7.23
C ILE A 143 13.68 24.23 -7.34
N ASN A 144 13.58 24.94 -6.21
CA ASN A 144 13.25 26.37 -6.22
C ASN A 144 14.33 27.19 -6.96
N SER A 145 15.61 26.88 -6.73
CA SER A 145 16.73 27.53 -7.43
C SER A 145 16.63 27.32 -8.96
N LEU A 146 16.35 26.11 -9.40
CA LEU A 146 16.16 25.78 -10.82
C LEU A 146 14.95 26.55 -11.40
N LEU A 147 13.80 26.52 -10.74
CA LEU A 147 12.59 27.18 -11.21
C LEU A 147 12.77 28.71 -11.32
N MET A 148 13.53 29.33 -10.41
CA MET A 148 13.88 30.74 -10.47
C MET A 148 14.86 31.04 -11.64
N GLN A 149 15.88 30.19 -11.84
CA GLN A 149 16.86 30.36 -12.92
C GLN A 149 16.22 30.30 -14.32
N ILE A 150 15.23 29.41 -14.52
CA ILE A 150 14.49 29.30 -15.77
C ILE A 150 13.39 30.36 -15.92
N GLY A 151 13.20 31.24 -14.90
CA GLY A 151 12.21 32.29 -14.92
C GLY A 151 10.74 31.81 -14.72
N PHE A 152 10.53 30.59 -14.25
CA PHE A 152 9.19 30.03 -14.04
C PHE A 152 8.51 30.61 -12.78
N ILE A 153 9.31 30.93 -11.76
CA ILE A 153 8.86 31.58 -10.51
C ILE A 153 9.82 32.76 -10.20
N SER A 154 9.27 33.82 -9.59
CA SER A 154 10.07 34.99 -9.17
C SER A 154 10.57 34.87 -7.73
N GLU A 155 9.88 34.10 -6.89
CA GLU A 155 10.21 33.86 -5.48
C GLU A 155 10.12 32.36 -5.17
N PRO A 156 10.83 31.88 -4.14
CA PRO A 156 10.76 30.46 -3.74
C PRO A 156 9.35 30.02 -3.40
N TYR A 157 8.87 28.98 -4.06
CA TYR A 157 7.57 28.40 -3.76
C TYR A 157 7.64 27.49 -2.53
N LYS A 158 6.79 27.73 -1.54
CA LYS A 158 6.76 26.97 -0.29
C LYS A 158 5.97 25.68 -0.45
N PHE A 159 6.57 24.67 -1.09
CA PHE A 159 5.92 23.39 -1.43
C PHE A 159 5.28 22.69 -0.21
N LEU A 160 5.91 22.75 0.95
CA LEU A 160 5.46 22.08 2.15
C LEU A 160 4.47 22.90 2.99
N SER A 161 4.23 24.16 2.62
CA SER A 161 3.31 25.07 3.33
C SER A 161 1.90 25.06 2.74
N HIS A 162 1.70 24.46 1.56
CA HIS A 162 0.39 24.37 0.90
C HIS A 162 -0.10 22.92 0.88
N ALA A 163 -1.35 22.68 1.28
CA ALA A 163 -1.91 21.33 1.41
C ALA A 163 -1.88 20.53 0.09
N GLY A 164 -2.14 21.20 -1.04
CA GLY A 164 -2.12 20.59 -2.36
C GLY A 164 -0.75 20.10 -2.76
N SER A 165 0.28 20.95 -2.66
CA SER A 165 1.66 20.60 -3.03
C SER A 165 2.27 19.59 -2.07
N ALA A 166 2.02 19.70 -0.76
CA ALA A 166 2.51 18.73 0.21
C ALA A 166 1.90 17.33 -0.04
N ARG A 167 0.59 17.23 -0.28
CA ARG A 167 -0.07 15.97 -0.69
C ARG A 167 0.46 15.45 -2.03
N GLY A 168 0.64 16.35 -3.00
CA GLY A 168 1.20 16.01 -4.31
C GLY A 168 2.61 15.43 -4.23
N LEU A 169 3.48 16.00 -3.38
CA LEU A 169 4.83 15.46 -3.14
C LEU A 169 4.78 14.07 -2.50
N ILE A 170 3.95 13.87 -1.48
CA ILE A 170 3.78 12.57 -0.84
C ILE A 170 3.29 11.54 -1.87
N ALA A 171 2.30 11.92 -2.69
CA ALA A 171 1.76 11.04 -3.72
C ALA A 171 2.80 10.71 -4.80
N LEU A 172 3.56 11.69 -5.26
CA LEU A 172 4.65 11.50 -6.23
C LEU A 172 5.71 10.55 -5.69
N MET A 173 6.16 10.75 -4.46
CA MET A 173 7.18 9.91 -3.84
C MET A 173 6.72 8.46 -3.71
N ASN A 174 5.51 8.23 -3.19
CA ASN A 174 4.96 6.88 -3.09
C ASN A 174 4.75 6.25 -4.47
N CYS A 175 4.26 7.01 -5.45
CA CYS A 175 4.15 6.55 -6.82
C CYS A 175 5.52 6.08 -7.35
N LEU A 176 6.57 6.91 -7.23
CA LEU A 176 7.92 6.57 -7.68
C LEU A 176 8.51 5.35 -6.96
N MET A 177 8.23 5.18 -5.67
CA MET A 177 8.72 4.03 -4.91
C MET A 177 8.04 2.71 -5.32
N TRP A 178 6.76 2.73 -5.69
CA TRP A 178 5.98 1.52 -5.87
C TRP A 178 5.62 1.17 -7.32
N PHE A 179 5.67 2.12 -8.28
CA PHE A 179 5.25 1.84 -9.66
C PHE A 179 6.09 0.76 -10.33
N GLY A 180 7.40 0.71 -10.06
CA GLY A 180 8.30 -0.29 -10.65
C GLY A 180 7.96 -1.71 -10.20
N ASN A 181 7.70 -1.91 -8.91
CA ASN A 181 7.25 -3.20 -8.37
C ASN A 181 5.91 -3.63 -8.98
N THR A 182 4.95 -2.71 -9.05
CA THR A 182 3.65 -2.94 -9.67
C THR A 182 3.78 -3.27 -11.16
N THR A 183 4.66 -2.56 -11.87
CA THR A 183 4.94 -2.83 -13.30
C THR A 183 5.45 -4.24 -13.52
N ILE A 184 6.43 -4.70 -12.72
CA ILE A 184 6.98 -6.06 -12.85
C ILE A 184 5.91 -7.11 -12.58
N LEU A 185 5.07 -6.90 -11.56
CA LEU A 185 4.00 -7.83 -11.24
C LEU A 185 2.95 -7.93 -12.37
N LEU A 186 2.50 -6.79 -12.89
CA LEU A 186 1.55 -6.74 -14.01
C LEU A 186 2.15 -7.33 -15.28
N MET A 187 3.40 -7.01 -15.58
CA MET A 187 4.13 -7.58 -16.71
C MET A 187 4.23 -9.10 -16.60
N ALA A 188 4.55 -9.64 -15.43
CA ALA A 188 4.60 -11.09 -15.21
C ALA A 188 3.23 -11.74 -15.47
N GLY A 189 2.15 -11.10 -15.05
CA GLY A 189 0.78 -11.52 -15.36
C GLY A 189 0.46 -11.49 -16.84
N MET A 190 0.86 -10.43 -17.55
CA MET A 190 0.66 -10.32 -18.99
C MET A 190 1.44 -11.39 -19.78
N MET A 191 2.67 -11.70 -19.34
CA MET A 191 3.49 -12.76 -19.94
C MET A 191 2.95 -14.18 -19.69
N GLY A 192 2.07 -14.35 -18.72
CA GLY A 192 1.39 -15.62 -18.44
C GLY A 192 0.15 -15.87 -19.32
N ILE A 193 -0.28 -14.92 -20.14
CA ILE A 193 -1.42 -15.07 -21.06
C ILE A 193 -0.96 -15.89 -22.28
N ASP A 194 -1.79 -16.85 -22.70
CA ASP A 194 -1.49 -17.69 -23.86
C ASP A 194 -1.31 -16.84 -25.13
N THR A 195 -0.17 -17.01 -25.78
CA THR A 195 0.18 -16.27 -27.01
C THR A 195 -0.78 -16.54 -28.15
N SER A 196 -1.41 -17.71 -28.20
CA SER A 196 -2.41 -18.08 -29.22
C SER A 196 -3.58 -17.10 -29.26
N LEU A 197 -3.97 -16.50 -28.14
CA LEU A 197 -5.03 -15.48 -28.10
C LEU A 197 -4.63 -14.20 -28.82
N PHE A 198 -3.36 -13.82 -28.73
CA PHE A 198 -2.83 -12.65 -29.43
C PHE A 198 -2.69 -12.90 -30.93
N GLU A 199 -2.24 -14.10 -31.30
CA GLU A 199 -2.13 -14.52 -32.70
C GLU A 199 -3.50 -14.59 -33.38
N ALA A 200 -4.52 -15.17 -32.73
CA ALA A 200 -5.88 -15.19 -33.21
C ALA A 200 -6.45 -13.77 -33.40
N ALA A 201 -6.24 -12.88 -32.44
CA ALA A 201 -6.68 -11.49 -32.54
C ALA A 201 -5.99 -10.74 -33.71
N GLU A 202 -4.73 -11.07 -34.00
CA GLU A 202 -4.00 -10.48 -35.13
C GLU A 202 -4.55 -10.96 -36.47
N VAL A 203 -4.90 -12.24 -36.60
CA VAL A 203 -5.57 -12.79 -37.77
C VAL A 203 -6.94 -12.13 -37.98
N ASP A 204 -7.66 -11.85 -36.92
CA ASP A 204 -8.96 -11.14 -36.94
C ASP A 204 -8.81 -9.61 -37.21
N GLY A 205 -7.59 -9.11 -37.38
CA GLY A 205 -7.31 -7.69 -37.66
C GLY A 205 -7.52 -6.75 -36.46
N ALA A 206 -7.46 -7.26 -35.22
CA ALA A 206 -7.60 -6.45 -34.04
C ALA A 206 -6.42 -5.48 -33.87
N THR A 207 -6.71 -4.22 -33.52
CA THR A 207 -5.69 -3.23 -33.18
C THR A 207 -5.08 -3.53 -31.81
N SER A 208 -3.84 -3.05 -31.54
CA SER A 208 -3.17 -3.24 -30.25
C SER A 208 -4.01 -2.71 -29.08
N THR A 209 -4.74 -1.62 -29.27
CA THR A 209 -5.66 -1.07 -28.27
C THR A 209 -6.84 -2.03 -27.99
N GLN A 210 -7.40 -2.64 -29.03
CA GLN A 210 -8.47 -3.64 -28.87
C GLN A 210 -7.96 -4.87 -28.14
N VAL A 211 -6.78 -5.37 -28.50
CA VAL A 211 -6.12 -6.48 -27.81
C VAL A 211 -5.91 -6.17 -26.33
N PHE A 212 -5.39 -4.97 -26.03
CA PHE A 212 -5.16 -4.58 -24.64
C PHE A 212 -6.45 -4.54 -23.82
N PHE A 213 -7.49 -3.84 -24.29
CA PHE A 213 -8.72 -3.66 -23.50
C PHE A 213 -9.67 -4.86 -23.53
N LYS A 214 -9.68 -5.66 -24.61
CA LYS A 214 -10.61 -6.79 -24.75
C LYS A 214 -10.02 -8.16 -24.38
N ILE A 215 -8.69 -8.30 -24.40
CA ILE A 215 -8.02 -9.57 -24.09
C ILE A 215 -7.13 -9.41 -22.86
N THR A 216 -6.12 -8.54 -22.93
CA THR A 216 -5.09 -8.43 -21.88
C THR A 216 -5.71 -7.99 -20.55
N LEU A 217 -6.42 -6.87 -20.52
CA LEU A 217 -6.95 -6.28 -19.29
C LEU A 217 -7.98 -7.18 -18.58
N PRO A 218 -8.94 -7.83 -19.27
CA PRO A 218 -9.85 -8.80 -18.66
C PRO A 218 -9.14 -10.02 -18.08
N LEU A 219 -8.18 -10.60 -18.79
CA LEU A 219 -7.42 -11.75 -18.32
C LEU A 219 -6.45 -11.41 -17.18
N LEU A 220 -6.00 -10.15 -17.10
CA LEU A 220 -5.16 -9.64 -16.02
C LEU A 220 -5.96 -9.32 -14.73
N ARG A 221 -7.28 -9.35 -14.80
CA ARG A 221 -8.17 -8.96 -13.70
C ARG A 221 -7.83 -9.58 -12.34
N PRO A 222 -7.54 -10.88 -12.18
CA PRO A 222 -7.18 -11.45 -10.89
C PRO A 222 -5.94 -10.78 -10.26
N ILE A 223 -4.95 -10.46 -11.08
CA ILE A 223 -3.73 -9.77 -10.65
C ILE A 223 -4.03 -8.31 -10.33
N LEU A 224 -4.89 -7.64 -11.11
CA LEU A 224 -5.33 -6.27 -10.81
C LEU A 224 -6.05 -6.18 -9.47
N VAL A 225 -6.94 -7.13 -9.17
CA VAL A 225 -7.61 -7.20 -7.86
C VAL A 225 -6.59 -7.33 -6.73
N TYR A 226 -5.61 -8.22 -6.88
CA TYR A 226 -4.52 -8.37 -5.93
C TYR A 226 -3.73 -7.06 -5.76
N VAL A 227 -3.38 -6.38 -6.85
CA VAL A 227 -2.67 -5.09 -6.84
C VAL A 227 -3.48 -4.02 -6.11
N VAL A 228 -4.78 -3.90 -6.39
CA VAL A 228 -5.66 -2.92 -5.73
C VAL A 228 -5.74 -3.18 -4.23
N ILE A 229 -5.96 -4.43 -3.82
CA ILE A 229 -6.07 -4.79 -2.39
C ILE A 229 -4.76 -4.56 -1.66
N THR A 230 -3.63 -5.01 -2.21
CA THR A 230 -2.31 -4.83 -1.57
C THR A 230 -1.89 -3.36 -1.53
N SER A 231 -2.20 -2.59 -2.59
CA SER A 231 -1.98 -1.14 -2.60
C SER A 231 -2.86 -0.41 -1.59
N LEU A 232 -4.12 -0.82 -1.42
CA LEU A 232 -5.02 -0.26 -0.41
C LEU A 232 -4.49 -0.50 1.00
N ILE A 233 -4.08 -1.73 1.29
CA ILE A 233 -3.48 -2.08 2.59
C ILE A 233 -2.23 -1.23 2.85
N GLY A 234 -1.32 -1.14 1.86
CA GLY A 234 -0.12 -0.29 1.95
C GLY A 234 -0.44 1.20 2.09
N GLY A 235 -1.49 1.68 1.40
CA GLY A 235 -1.96 3.07 1.50
C GLY A 235 -2.55 3.40 2.86
N VAL A 236 -3.30 2.48 3.48
CA VAL A 236 -3.80 2.66 4.85
C VAL A 236 -2.65 2.66 5.85
N GLN A 237 -1.58 1.92 5.58
CA GLN A 237 -0.35 1.86 6.40
C GLN A 237 0.67 2.95 6.05
N LEU A 238 0.33 3.93 5.22
CA LEU A 238 1.23 5.01 4.82
C LEU A 238 1.68 5.84 6.02
N PHE A 239 2.97 5.73 6.37
CA PHE A 239 3.57 6.37 7.54
C PHE A 239 4.86 7.13 7.22
N ASP A 240 5.88 6.45 6.71
CA ASP A 240 7.25 6.98 6.64
C ASP A 240 7.35 8.29 5.86
N VAL A 241 6.80 8.32 4.65
CA VAL A 241 6.90 9.49 3.75
C VAL A 241 6.23 10.72 4.35
N PRO A 242 4.94 10.72 4.74
CA PRO A 242 4.33 11.89 5.34
C PRO A 242 4.92 12.25 6.72
N GLN A 243 5.34 11.26 7.50
CA GLN A 243 5.97 11.48 8.81
C GLN A 243 7.26 12.29 8.68
N ILE A 244 8.14 11.92 7.77
CA ILE A 244 9.44 12.57 7.59
C ILE A 244 9.28 13.91 6.88
N LEU A 245 8.49 13.95 5.80
CA LEU A 245 8.32 15.15 5.00
C LEU A 245 7.69 16.31 5.81
N THR A 246 6.88 16.00 6.82
CA THR A 246 6.18 17.00 7.65
C THR A 246 6.65 17.05 9.11
N ASN A 247 7.79 16.41 9.44
CA ASN A 247 8.30 16.28 10.81
C ASN A 247 7.23 15.79 11.80
N GLY A 248 6.42 14.82 11.40
CA GLY A 248 5.39 14.21 12.23
C GLY A 248 4.16 15.08 12.52
N THR A 249 4.13 16.32 12.03
CA THR A 249 3.04 17.28 12.31
C THR A 249 1.83 17.06 11.41
N GLY A 250 2.03 16.45 10.22
CA GLY A 250 1.02 16.37 9.18
C GLY A 250 0.64 17.71 8.55
N ASN A 251 1.49 18.73 8.71
CA ASN A 251 1.27 20.07 8.13
C ASN A 251 1.27 20.05 6.60
N PRO A 252 0.64 21.04 5.98
CA PRO A 252 -0.13 22.16 6.57
C PRO A 252 -1.52 21.71 7.04
N MET A 253 -2.01 22.32 8.13
CA MET A 253 -3.37 22.14 8.69
C MET A 253 -3.74 20.66 8.94
N ARG A 254 -2.78 19.83 9.30
CA ARG A 254 -2.90 18.36 9.47
C ARG A 254 -3.41 17.64 8.20
N SER A 255 -3.31 18.26 7.04
CA SER A 255 -3.87 17.74 5.78
C SER A 255 -3.14 16.50 5.25
N THR A 256 -1.91 16.25 5.71
CA THR A 256 -1.09 15.08 5.37
C THR A 256 -1.00 14.08 6.52
N MET A 257 -1.67 14.35 7.65
CA MET A 257 -1.74 13.43 8.78
C MET A 257 -2.53 12.19 8.37
N THR A 258 -1.87 11.05 8.39
CA THR A 258 -2.48 9.74 8.12
C THR A 258 -3.01 9.09 9.39
N LEU A 259 -3.83 8.06 9.24
CA LEU A 259 -4.40 7.33 10.37
C LEU A 259 -3.31 6.61 11.19
N ILE A 260 -2.25 6.10 10.54
CA ILE A 260 -1.08 5.51 11.22
C ILE A 260 -0.26 6.56 11.96
N MET A 261 -0.06 7.74 11.39
CA MET A 261 0.61 8.84 12.12
C MET A 261 -0.19 9.23 13.38
N TYR A 262 -1.51 9.21 13.29
CA TYR A 262 -2.37 9.46 14.44
C TYR A 262 -2.29 8.34 15.48
N LEU A 263 -2.26 7.08 15.05
CA LEU A 263 -2.06 5.91 15.94
C LEU A 263 -0.76 6.00 16.75
N ASN A 264 0.31 6.52 16.17
CA ASN A 264 1.58 6.62 16.86
C ASN A 264 1.58 7.66 18.00
N LYS A 265 0.68 8.65 17.99
CA LYS A 265 0.58 9.63 19.08
C LYS A 265 0.27 8.99 20.44
N PRO A 266 -0.81 8.20 20.60
CA PRO A 266 -1.06 7.49 21.85
C PRO A 266 0.02 6.46 22.19
N LEU A 267 0.69 5.85 21.20
CA LEU A 267 1.83 4.96 21.46
C LEU A 267 3.02 5.72 22.06
N TYR A 268 3.38 6.87 21.52
CA TYR A 268 4.46 7.70 22.07
C TYR A 268 4.12 8.25 23.46
N SER A 269 2.87 8.59 23.72
CA SER A 269 2.39 8.98 25.04
C SER A 269 2.13 7.81 25.99
N LYS A 270 2.46 6.57 25.55
CA LYS A 270 2.25 5.33 26.32
C LYS A 270 0.79 5.12 26.74
N ASN A 271 -0.17 5.57 25.92
CA ASN A 271 -1.59 5.28 26.11
C ASN A 271 -1.97 4.03 25.31
N TYR A 272 -1.73 2.87 25.91
CA TYR A 272 -1.89 1.56 25.26
C TYR A 272 -3.36 1.21 25.00
N GLY A 273 -4.28 1.65 25.86
CA GLY A 273 -5.71 1.45 25.67
C GLY A 273 -6.24 2.16 24.42
N MET A 274 -5.94 3.45 24.29
CA MET A 274 -6.33 4.25 23.14
C MET A 274 -5.64 3.79 21.84
N ALA A 275 -4.35 3.44 21.93
CA ALA A 275 -3.60 2.89 20.79
C ALA A 275 -4.17 1.55 20.33
N GLY A 276 -4.54 0.68 21.28
CA GLY A 276 -5.22 -0.60 21.00
C GLY A 276 -6.56 -0.39 20.29
N ALA A 277 -7.41 0.51 20.79
CA ALA A 277 -8.70 0.83 20.17
C ALA A 277 -8.54 1.37 18.75
N LEU A 278 -7.61 2.30 18.53
CA LEU A 278 -7.34 2.85 17.21
C LEU A 278 -6.79 1.80 16.24
N SER A 279 -5.92 0.89 16.71
CA SER A 279 -5.42 -0.24 15.91
C SER A 279 -6.54 -1.17 15.46
N VAL A 280 -7.48 -1.49 16.34
CA VAL A 280 -8.65 -2.33 16.00
C VAL A 280 -9.55 -1.63 14.99
N VAL A 281 -9.82 -0.33 15.18
CA VAL A 281 -10.58 0.47 14.21
C VAL A 281 -9.92 0.46 12.84
N LEU A 282 -8.61 0.67 12.78
CA LEU A 282 -7.82 0.64 11.55
C LEU A 282 -7.88 -0.73 10.86
N PHE A 283 -7.74 -1.81 11.64
CA PHE A 283 -7.86 -3.18 11.14
C PHE A 283 -9.23 -3.43 10.53
N ILE A 284 -10.32 -3.09 11.24
CA ILE A 284 -11.69 -3.27 10.74
C ILE A 284 -11.91 -2.46 9.47
N PHE A 285 -11.45 -1.22 9.43
CA PHE A 285 -11.56 -0.36 8.25
C PHE A 285 -10.87 -0.96 7.03
N THR A 286 -9.62 -1.40 7.21
CA THR A 286 -8.84 -2.03 6.13
C THR A 286 -9.50 -3.32 5.65
N ALA A 287 -10.00 -4.15 6.58
CA ALA A 287 -10.71 -5.39 6.25
C ALA A 287 -11.99 -5.13 5.45
N ILE A 288 -12.82 -4.17 5.88
CA ILE A 288 -14.06 -3.81 5.18
C ILE A 288 -13.75 -3.31 3.78
N LEU A 289 -12.81 -2.38 3.62
CA LEU A 289 -12.44 -1.84 2.30
C LEU A 289 -11.89 -2.93 1.38
N SER A 290 -11.03 -3.83 1.89
CA SER A 290 -10.49 -4.95 1.11
C SER A 290 -11.58 -5.92 0.68
N LEU A 291 -12.55 -6.23 1.56
CA LEU A 291 -13.70 -7.08 1.24
C LEU A 291 -14.61 -6.43 0.19
N ILE A 292 -14.82 -5.12 0.27
CA ILE A 292 -15.59 -4.37 -0.74
C ILE A 292 -14.93 -4.49 -2.11
N VAL A 293 -13.61 -4.23 -2.19
CA VAL A 293 -12.83 -4.36 -3.43
C VAL A 293 -12.93 -5.79 -3.97
N PHE A 294 -12.71 -6.79 -3.13
CA PHE A 294 -12.78 -8.20 -3.51
C PHE A 294 -14.17 -8.58 -4.05
N LYS A 295 -15.24 -8.17 -3.37
CA LYS A 295 -16.62 -8.48 -3.76
C LYS A 295 -17.03 -7.80 -5.08
N ILE A 296 -16.64 -6.53 -5.27
CA ILE A 296 -16.92 -5.82 -6.53
C ILE A 296 -16.21 -6.50 -7.69
N SER A 297 -14.98 -6.93 -7.46
CA SER A 297 -14.17 -7.57 -8.50
C SER A 297 -14.55 -9.03 -8.76
N GLY A 298 -15.04 -9.79 -7.77
CA GLY A 298 -15.37 -11.21 -7.91
C GLY A 298 -16.78 -11.50 -8.47
N ASN A 299 -17.69 -10.51 -8.47
CA ASN A 299 -19.06 -10.72 -8.96
C ASN A 299 -19.19 -10.89 -10.49
N ASP A 300 -18.15 -10.52 -11.24
CA ASP A 300 -18.19 -10.66 -12.70
C ASP A 300 -17.71 -12.04 -13.20
N GLU A 301 -16.98 -12.81 -12.38
CA GLU A 301 -16.62 -14.20 -12.74
C GLU A 301 -17.82 -15.15 -12.81
N LYS A 302 -18.96 -14.78 -12.21
CA LYS A 302 -20.20 -15.60 -12.25
C LYS A 302 -21.11 -15.27 -13.43
N LYS A 303 -20.74 -14.28 -14.26
CA LYS A 303 -21.56 -13.84 -15.40
C LYS A 303 -20.96 -14.18 -16.77
N GLY A 304 -19.80 -14.78 -16.84
CA GLY A 304 -19.15 -15.33 -18.05
C GLY A 304 -19.07 -16.85 -17.95
#